data_eb4c2f4f49a2c78ac7c100a618faecaf
#
_entry.id   eb4c2f4f49a2c78ac7c100a618faecaf
#
_cell.length_a   1.000
_cell.length_b   1.000
_cell.length_c   1.000
_cell.angle_alpha   90.00
_cell.angle_beta   90.00
_cell.angle_gamma   90.00
#
_symmetry.space_group_name_H-M   'P 1'
#
loop_
_entity.id
_entity.type
_entity.pdbx_description
1 polymer ?
#
loop_
_entity_poly.entity_id
_entity_poly.type
_entity_poly.pdbx_seq_one_letter_code
_entity_poly.pdbx_strand_id
1 'polypeptide(L)'
;WAIKDFHTGHMVTDGPVESVALAVNNGCDLNCGDLYVYLEQAVAEGKLSEEKIDESLTRLYVTRMRLGMFDAEDQVPYNKVGYDVVDSAEMKALNLKVADNIMTLLKNDGTLPLDKSKLHTVGVIGPNADSRKALLGNYEGTASRYTTVLEGIEDYLGDDVKVRYSQGCHLYADNIHGLAESNELMSEVKGVCE
;
A
#
# COMPACT_ATOMS: atom_id res chain seq x y z
N TRP A 1 6.27 12.44 8.47
CA TRP A 1 7.72 12.27 8.52
C TRP A 1 8.43 13.08 7.44
N ALA A 2 7.93 13.13 6.20
CA ALA A 2 8.60 13.73 5.04
C ALA A 2 9.04 15.21 5.21
N ILE A 3 8.38 16.00 6.05
CA ILE A 3 8.80 17.39 6.31
C ILE A 3 10.19 17.44 6.93
N LYS A 4 10.57 16.46 7.76
CA LYS A 4 11.91 16.34 8.33
C LYS A 4 12.97 16.16 7.25
N ASP A 5 12.64 15.43 6.21
CA ASP A 5 13.57 15.15 5.12
C ASP A 5 13.97 16.41 4.32
N PHE A 6 13.19 17.52 4.43
CA PHE A 6 13.55 18.78 3.79
C PHE A 6 14.91 19.28 4.23
N HIS A 7 15.26 19.13 5.52
CA HIS A 7 16.58 19.56 6.03
C HIS A 7 17.53 18.41 6.35
N THR A 8 17.02 17.17 6.62
CA THR A 8 17.91 16.04 6.99
C THR A 8 18.31 15.16 5.81
N GLY A 9 17.48 15.09 4.77
CA GLY A 9 17.70 14.23 3.61
C GLY A 9 17.97 15.01 2.33
N HIS A 10 17.06 15.92 1.97
CA HIS A 10 17.12 16.64 0.71
C HIS A 10 17.87 17.96 0.77
N MET A 11 18.18 18.48 1.98
CA MET A 11 18.92 19.74 2.20
C MET A 11 18.33 20.93 1.42
N VAL A 12 17.00 21.01 1.33
CA VAL A 12 16.28 22.10 0.66
C VAL A 12 15.94 23.24 1.61
N THR A 13 16.10 23.02 2.92
CA THR A 13 15.95 24.02 3.99
C THR A 13 17.09 23.86 5.00
N ASP A 14 17.40 24.93 5.74
CA ASP A 14 18.52 24.92 6.68
C ASP A 14 18.19 24.24 8.01
N GLY A 15 16.90 24.11 8.35
CA GLY A 15 16.51 23.52 9.61
C GLY A 15 15.00 23.27 9.76
N PRO A 16 14.57 22.83 10.93
CA PRO A 16 13.19 22.44 11.17
C PRO A 16 12.19 23.62 11.04
N VAL A 17 12.61 24.83 11.41
CA VAL A 17 11.76 26.03 11.37
C VAL A 17 11.43 26.40 9.93
N GLU A 18 12.44 26.41 9.05
CA GLU A 18 12.25 26.64 7.61
C GLU A 18 11.43 25.53 6.95
N SER A 19 11.66 24.29 7.39
CA SER A 19 10.93 23.13 6.86
C SER A 19 9.43 23.22 7.15
N VAL A 20 9.03 23.56 8.37
CA VAL A 20 7.61 23.69 8.70
C VAL A 20 7.00 24.92 8.02
N ALA A 21 7.70 26.04 7.95
CA ALA A 21 7.24 27.22 7.25
C ALA A 21 7.01 26.93 5.75
N LEU A 22 7.96 26.25 5.10
CA LEU A 22 7.83 25.84 3.71
C LEU A 22 6.63 24.91 3.50
N ALA A 23 6.45 23.92 4.39
CA ALA A 23 5.35 22.96 4.28
C ALA A 23 3.98 23.64 4.41
N VAL A 24 3.77 24.47 5.45
CA VAL A 24 2.48 25.13 5.70
C VAL A 24 2.16 26.19 4.65
N ASN A 25 3.15 27.00 4.26
CA ASN A 25 2.98 27.99 3.20
C ASN A 25 2.57 27.37 1.85
N ASN A 26 2.92 26.10 1.62
CA ASN A 26 2.52 25.34 0.43
C ASN A 26 1.31 24.40 0.66
N GLY A 27 0.59 24.56 1.78
CA GLY A 27 -0.70 23.89 2.02
C GLY A 27 -0.60 22.51 2.65
N CYS A 28 0.49 22.19 3.35
CA CYS A 28 0.56 20.96 4.15
C CYS A 28 -0.10 21.20 5.51
N ASP A 29 -1.37 20.83 5.63
CA ASP A 29 -2.20 21.13 6.80
C ASP A 29 -1.95 20.20 7.99
N LEU A 30 -1.48 18.99 7.75
CA LEU A 30 -1.27 17.97 8.77
C LEU A 30 0.12 17.34 8.65
N ASN A 31 0.82 17.29 9.76
CA ASN A 31 2.08 16.56 9.87
C ASN A 31 1.90 15.26 10.67
N CYS A 32 2.13 14.13 10.04
CA CYS A 32 2.27 12.84 10.70
C CYS A 32 3.73 12.63 11.13
N GLY A 33 4.18 13.42 12.11
CA GLY A 33 5.54 13.48 12.63
C GLY A 33 5.66 14.51 13.74
N ASP A 34 6.86 14.91 14.07
CA ASP A 34 7.20 15.71 15.24
C ASP A 34 7.56 17.20 14.95
N LEU A 35 7.54 17.63 13.68
CA LEU A 35 8.08 18.94 13.33
C LEU A 35 7.14 20.12 13.59
N TYR A 36 5.82 19.93 13.64
CA TYR A 36 4.90 21.06 13.84
C TYR A 36 4.97 21.70 15.22
N VAL A 37 5.79 21.18 16.14
CA VAL A 37 6.19 21.86 17.38
C VAL A 37 6.99 23.16 17.11
N TYR A 38 7.56 23.33 15.93
CA TYR A 38 8.31 24.52 15.53
C TYR A 38 7.45 25.61 14.87
N LEU A 39 6.11 25.43 14.77
CA LEU A 39 5.23 26.43 14.14
C LEU A 39 5.25 27.79 14.87
N GLU A 40 5.21 27.79 16.21
CA GLU A 40 5.30 29.04 16.99
C GLU A 40 6.60 29.79 16.72
N GLN A 41 7.71 29.06 16.66
CA GLN A 41 9.01 29.66 16.34
C GLN A 41 9.03 30.21 14.91
N ALA A 42 8.44 29.51 13.94
CA ALA A 42 8.35 29.99 12.56
C ALA A 42 7.54 31.29 12.44
N VAL A 43 6.49 31.44 13.23
CA VAL A 43 5.72 32.69 13.33
C VAL A 43 6.55 33.79 13.99
N ALA A 44 7.18 33.51 15.12
CA ALA A 44 8.00 34.48 15.83
C ALA A 44 9.19 35.00 14.98
N GLU A 45 9.74 34.16 14.11
CA GLU A 45 10.80 34.52 13.17
C GLU A 45 10.27 35.17 11.87
N GLY A 46 8.96 35.34 11.72
CA GLY A 46 8.33 35.94 10.53
C GLY A 46 8.41 35.10 9.26
N LYS A 47 8.71 33.79 9.39
CA LYS A 47 8.78 32.83 8.27
C LYS A 47 7.41 32.25 7.89
N LEU A 48 6.45 32.33 8.80
CA LEU A 48 5.08 31.85 8.65
C LEU A 48 4.14 32.89 9.29
N SER A 49 2.99 33.16 8.67
CA SER A 49 1.98 34.01 9.28
C SER A 49 0.92 33.19 10.02
N GLU A 50 0.26 33.79 11.02
CA GLU A 50 -0.88 33.17 11.70
C GLU A 50 -2.03 32.87 10.73
N GLU A 51 -2.26 33.76 9.74
CA GLU A 51 -3.31 33.56 8.74
C GLU A 51 -3.12 32.25 7.95
N LYS A 52 -1.86 31.85 7.68
CA LYS A 52 -1.59 30.59 7.02
C LYS A 52 -1.89 29.36 7.92
N ILE A 53 -1.69 29.51 9.21
CA ILE A 53 -2.09 28.49 10.17
C ILE A 53 -3.62 28.43 10.24
N ASP A 54 -4.32 29.55 10.26
CA ASP A 54 -5.79 29.63 10.27
C ASP A 54 -6.40 29.02 9.01
N GLU A 55 -5.80 29.24 7.84
CA GLU A 55 -6.20 28.59 6.59
C GLU A 55 -6.09 27.06 6.70
N SER A 56 -4.99 26.55 7.22
CA SER A 56 -4.74 25.13 7.42
C SER A 56 -5.71 24.51 8.42
N LEU A 57 -5.91 25.17 9.56
CA LEU A 57 -6.88 24.77 10.57
C LEU A 57 -8.29 24.74 10.03
N THR A 58 -8.68 25.75 9.24
CA THR A 58 -10.00 25.82 8.60
C THR A 58 -10.24 24.60 7.72
N ARG A 59 -9.29 24.20 6.88
CA ARG A 59 -9.41 23.01 6.04
C ARG A 59 -9.57 21.73 6.86
N LEU A 60 -8.79 21.57 7.92
CA LEU A 60 -8.87 20.44 8.84
C LEU A 60 -10.21 20.37 9.57
N TYR A 61 -10.66 21.49 10.13
CA TYR A 61 -11.90 21.53 10.92
C TYR A 61 -13.16 21.42 10.05
N VAL A 62 -13.17 21.99 8.84
CA VAL A 62 -14.28 21.79 7.89
C VAL A 62 -14.50 20.31 7.61
N THR A 63 -13.44 19.54 7.44
CA THR A 63 -13.55 18.09 7.23
C THR A 63 -14.11 17.39 8.48
N ARG A 64 -13.64 17.73 9.67
CA ARG A 64 -14.14 17.17 10.93
C ARG A 64 -15.61 17.53 11.20
N MET A 65 -16.01 18.77 10.89
CA MET A 65 -17.40 19.21 11.00
C MET A 65 -18.31 18.45 10.02
N ARG A 66 -17.87 18.25 8.77
CA ARG A 66 -18.62 17.45 7.78
C ARG A 66 -18.79 15.99 8.19
N LEU A 67 -17.84 15.45 8.96
CA LEU A 67 -17.92 14.10 9.52
C LEU A 67 -18.79 14.02 10.78
N GLY A 68 -19.31 15.16 11.27
CA GLY A 68 -20.12 15.21 12.49
C GLY A 68 -19.33 15.00 13.79
N MET A 69 -18.00 15.21 13.78
CA MET A 69 -17.16 14.92 14.97
C MET A 69 -17.47 15.80 16.18
N PHE A 70 -18.25 16.87 16.00
CA PHE A 70 -18.67 17.80 17.06
C PHE A 70 -20.18 17.74 17.32
N ASP A 71 -20.91 16.86 16.60
CA ASP A 71 -22.35 16.68 16.76
C ASP A 71 -22.66 15.61 17.82
N ALA A 72 -23.90 15.58 18.29
CA ALA A 72 -24.34 14.51 19.17
C ALA A 72 -24.31 13.15 18.43
N GLU A 73 -23.94 12.09 19.14
CA GLU A 73 -23.70 10.76 18.55
C GLU A 73 -24.89 10.22 17.74
N ASP A 74 -26.12 10.50 18.19
CA ASP A 74 -27.35 10.07 17.54
C ASP A 74 -27.64 10.81 16.22
N GLN A 75 -27.02 11.98 16.02
CA GLN A 75 -27.13 12.81 14.82
C GLN A 75 -26.10 12.43 13.74
N VAL A 76 -25.08 11.67 14.08
CA VAL A 76 -24.02 11.27 13.16
C VAL A 76 -24.39 9.99 12.41
N PRO A 77 -24.69 10.04 11.10
CA PRO A 77 -25.08 8.85 10.35
C PRO A 77 -24.06 7.72 10.38
N TYR A 78 -22.79 8.07 10.43
CA TYR A 78 -21.67 7.13 10.42
C TYR A 78 -21.61 6.27 11.68
N ASN A 79 -22.12 6.75 12.82
CA ASN A 79 -22.16 5.99 14.07
C ASN A 79 -23.12 4.79 14.01
N LYS A 80 -23.97 4.74 12.98
CA LYS A 80 -24.85 3.59 12.71
C LYS A 80 -24.16 2.47 11.94
N VAL A 81 -22.95 2.71 11.43
CA VAL A 81 -22.15 1.70 10.73
C VAL A 81 -21.44 0.85 11.77
N GLY A 82 -21.91 -0.36 11.97
CA GLY A 82 -21.35 -1.28 12.96
C GLY A 82 -20.11 -2.03 12.45
N TYR A 83 -19.52 -2.79 13.36
CA TYR A 83 -18.34 -3.60 13.05
C TYR A 83 -18.64 -4.76 12.06
N ASP A 84 -19.88 -5.12 11.92
CA ASP A 84 -20.38 -6.18 11.01
C ASP A 84 -20.15 -5.89 9.53
N VAL A 85 -19.91 -4.62 9.16
CA VAL A 85 -19.55 -4.27 7.77
C VAL A 85 -18.07 -4.59 7.46
N VAL A 86 -17.22 -4.71 8.48
CA VAL A 86 -15.81 -5.02 8.30
C VAL A 86 -15.66 -6.43 7.76
N ASP A 87 -14.95 -6.58 6.65
CA ASP A 87 -14.72 -7.87 5.99
C ASP A 87 -16.01 -8.64 5.60
N SER A 88 -17.11 -7.90 5.42
CA SER A 88 -18.37 -8.46 4.93
C SER A 88 -18.24 -9.00 3.50
N ALA A 89 -19.18 -9.84 3.08
CA ALA A 89 -19.22 -10.37 1.71
C ALA A 89 -19.31 -9.25 0.66
N GLU A 90 -20.04 -8.17 0.96
CA GLU A 90 -20.15 -6.99 0.11
C GLU A 90 -18.80 -6.27 -0.02
N MET A 91 -18.08 -6.06 1.09
CA MET A 91 -16.77 -5.41 1.06
C MET A 91 -15.73 -6.26 0.35
N LYS A 92 -15.78 -7.58 0.47
CA LYS A 92 -14.91 -8.50 -0.30
C LYS A 92 -15.18 -8.42 -1.80
N ALA A 93 -16.44 -8.38 -2.20
CA ALA A 93 -16.82 -8.21 -3.61
C ALA A 93 -16.38 -6.85 -4.16
N LEU A 94 -16.53 -5.78 -3.36
CA LEU A 94 -16.06 -4.44 -3.73
C LEU A 94 -14.54 -4.42 -3.87
N ASN A 95 -13.81 -5.03 -2.93
CA ASN A 95 -12.33 -5.12 -2.99
C ASN A 95 -11.85 -5.82 -4.26
N LEU A 96 -12.47 -6.93 -4.64
CA LEU A 96 -12.15 -7.63 -5.89
C LEU A 96 -12.42 -6.73 -7.11
N LYS A 97 -13.56 -6.07 -7.16
CA LYS A 97 -13.89 -5.11 -8.23
C LYS A 97 -12.89 -3.97 -8.32
N VAL A 98 -12.42 -3.45 -7.17
CA VAL A 98 -11.38 -2.41 -7.14
C VAL A 98 -10.08 -2.97 -7.69
N ALA A 99 -9.67 -4.18 -7.28
CA ALA A 99 -8.46 -4.83 -7.78
C ALA A 99 -8.46 -4.96 -9.31
N ASP A 100 -9.57 -5.37 -9.91
CA ASP A 100 -9.72 -5.47 -11.37
C ASP A 100 -9.54 -4.11 -12.07
N ASN A 101 -9.96 -3.02 -11.43
CA ASN A 101 -9.95 -1.68 -12.03
C ASN A 101 -8.62 -0.92 -11.83
N ILE A 102 -7.79 -1.28 -10.87
CA ILE A 102 -6.50 -0.62 -10.63
C ILE A 102 -5.35 -1.19 -11.46
N MET A 103 -5.52 -2.38 -12.01
CA MET A 103 -4.49 -2.99 -12.85
C MET A 103 -4.41 -2.29 -14.21
N THR A 104 -3.21 -1.78 -14.53
CA THR A 104 -2.98 -1.05 -15.78
C THR A 104 -2.03 -1.84 -16.68
N LEU A 105 -2.53 -2.25 -17.84
CA LEU A 105 -1.73 -2.94 -18.86
C LEU A 105 -0.93 -1.91 -19.66
N LEU A 106 0.38 -1.80 -19.39
CA LEU A 106 1.25 -0.81 -20.04
C LEU A 106 1.67 -1.19 -21.46
N LYS A 107 1.80 -2.49 -21.74
CA LYS A 107 2.20 -3.02 -23.03
C LYS A 107 1.62 -4.43 -23.22
N ASN A 108 1.13 -4.72 -24.41
CA ASN A 108 0.68 -6.04 -24.81
C ASN A 108 0.97 -6.26 -26.30
N ASP A 109 1.52 -7.40 -26.62
CA ASP A 109 1.77 -7.84 -28.01
C ASP A 109 0.65 -8.73 -28.58
N GLY A 110 -0.47 -8.81 -27.87
CA GLY A 110 -1.61 -9.67 -28.18
C GLY A 110 -1.63 -10.99 -27.41
N THR A 111 -0.64 -11.24 -26.53
CA THR A 111 -0.61 -12.44 -25.69
C THR A 111 -1.72 -12.44 -24.65
N LEU A 112 -2.02 -11.27 -24.06
CA LEU A 112 -3.07 -11.11 -23.06
C LEU A 112 -4.39 -10.59 -23.67
N PRO A 113 -5.56 -11.01 -23.15
CA PRO A 113 -5.76 -11.99 -22.08
C PRO A 113 -5.47 -13.43 -22.54
N LEU A 114 -4.99 -14.25 -21.61
CA LEU A 114 -4.82 -15.69 -21.89
C LEU A 114 -6.20 -16.35 -22.02
N ASP A 115 -6.34 -17.21 -23.02
CA ASP A 115 -7.55 -18.01 -23.20
C ASP A 115 -7.46 -19.29 -22.35
N LYS A 116 -8.20 -19.31 -21.23
CA LYS A 116 -8.21 -20.44 -20.30
C LYS A 116 -8.47 -21.77 -20.99
N SER A 117 -9.32 -21.81 -22.05
CA SER A 117 -9.67 -23.02 -22.75
C SER A 117 -8.52 -23.66 -23.54
N LYS A 118 -7.44 -22.90 -23.76
CA LYS A 118 -6.24 -23.33 -24.47
C LYS A 118 -5.06 -23.63 -23.53
N LEU A 119 -5.24 -23.39 -22.25
CA LEU A 119 -4.19 -23.66 -21.28
C LEU A 119 -4.23 -25.11 -20.81
N HIS A 120 -3.08 -25.76 -20.80
CA HIS A 120 -2.91 -27.11 -20.27
C HIS A 120 -2.01 -27.12 -19.05
N THR A 121 -0.99 -26.26 -19.04
CA THR A 121 -0.06 -26.11 -17.94
C THR A 121 0.30 -24.63 -17.78
N VAL A 122 0.36 -24.16 -16.53
CA VAL A 122 0.81 -22.82 -16.17
C VAL A 122 1.94 -22.94 -15.15
N GLY A 123 3.06 -22.30 -15.44
CA GLY A 123 4.17 -22.16 -14.51
C GLY A 123 4.05 -20.87 -13.71
N VAL A 124 4.04 -20.96 -12.39
CA VAL A 124 4.04 -19.82 -11.47
C VAL A 124 5.41 -19.79 -10.78
N ILE A 125 6.22 -18.78 -11.10
CA ILE A 125 7.61 -18.72 -10.68
C ILE A 125 7.87 -17.37 -10.00
N GLY A 126 8.42 -17.40 -8.82
CA GLY A 126 8.82 -16.20 -8.09
C GLY A 126 8.72 -16.33 -6.56
N PRO A 127 9.57 -15.59 -5.82
CA PRO A 127 9.66 -15.70 -4.36
C PRO A 127 8.42 -15.16 -3.64
N ASN A 128 7.62 -14.33 -4.29
CA ASN A 128 6.38 -13.77 -3.72
C ASN A 128 5.12 -14.48 -4.20
N ALA A 129 5.25 -15.48 -5.08
CA ALA A 129 4.09 -16.14 -5.67
C ALA A 129 3.26 -16.89 -4.63
N ASP A 130 3.92 -17.52 -3.64
CA ASP A 130 3.28 -18.21 -2.53
C ASP A 130 3.77 -17.67 -1.17
N SER A 131 3.70 -16.35 -0.99
CA SER A 131 4.17 -15.70 0.22
C SER A 131 3.05 -14.88 0.89
N ARG A 132 2.52 -15.37 2.00
CA ARG A 132 1.56 -14.61 2.83
C ARG A 132 2.19 -13.35 3.41
N LYS A 133 3.49 -13.37 3.71
CA LYS A 133 4.21 -12.20 4.20
C LYS A 133 4.23 -11.07 3.19
N ALA A 134 4.31 -11.37 1.89
CA ALA A 134 4.26 -10.36 0.83
C ALA A 134 2.91 -9.62 0.75
N LEU A 135 1.84 -10.21 1.32
CA LEU A 135 0.49 -9.63 1.33
C LEU A 135 0.21 -8.69 2.52
N LEU A 136 1.09 -8.66 3.53
CA LEU A 136 0.84 -7.91 4.76
C LEU A 136 1.03 -6.39 4.61
N GLY A 137 1.89 -5.98 3.70
CA GLY A 137 2.26 -4.57 3.54
C GLY A 137 2.96 -3.99 4.77
N ASN A 138 3.05 -2.66 4.82
CA ASN A 138 3.83 -1.95 5.84
C ASN A 138 3.23 -2.04 7.26
N TYR A 139 1.91 -2.10 7.37
CA TYR A 139 1.24 -2.09 8.68
C TYR A 139 0.94 -3.47 9.24
N GLU A 140 1.29 -4.52 8.51
CA GLU A 140 1.19 -5.92 8.93
C GLU A 140 -0.17 -6.30 9.55
N GLY A 141 -1.26 -5.77 8.99
CA GLY A 141 -2.62 -6.06 9.45
C GLY A 141 -2.97 -7.55 9.30
N THR A 142 -3.84 -8.06 10.18
CA THR A 142 -4.32 -9.42 10.10
C THR A 142 -5.57 -9.49 9.22
N ALA A 143 -5.48 -10.21 8.10
CA ALA A 143 -6.62 -10.50 7.26
C ALA A 143 -7.39 -11.74 7.76
N SER A 144 -8.69 -11.80 7.49
CA SER A 144 -9.50 -13.00 7.76
C SER A 144 -9.08 -14.18 6.89
N ARG A 145 -8.61 -13.91 5.67
CA ARG A 145 -8.02 -14.86 4.73
C ARG A 145 -6.89 -14.19 3.95
N TYR A 146 -5.85 -14.93 3.73
CA TYR A 146 -4.80 -14.61 2.78
C TYR A 146 -4.98 -15.48 1.54
N THR A 147 -4.98 -14.88 0.36
CA THR A 147 -4.94 -15.60 -0.90
C THR A 147 -3.65 -15.20 -1.61
N THR A 148 -2.72 -16.13 -1.73
CA THR A 148 -1.47 -15.88 -2.46
C THR A 148 -1.72 -15.81 -3.97
N VAL A 149 -0.75 -15.32 -4.73
CA VAL A 149 -0.86 -15.29 -6.20
C VAL A 149 -1.02 -16.71 -6.73
N LEU A 150 -0.28 -17.66 -6.18
CA LEU A 150 -0.38 -19.09 -6.54
C LEU A 150 -1.78 -19.62 -6.26
N GLU A 151 -2.28 -19.49 -5.02
CA GLU A 151 -3.63 -19.93 -4.64
C GLU A 151 -4.71 -19.30 -5.54
N GLY A 152 -4.61 -18.00 -5.83
CA GLY A 152 -5.57 -17.32 -6.71
C GLY A 152 -5.57 -17.81 -8.15
N ILE A 153 -4.40 -18.17 -8.67
CA ILE A 153 -4.27 -18.77 -10.00
C ILE A 153 -4.84 -20.19 -10.01
N GLU A 154 -4.55 -21.01 -9.00
CA GLU A 154 -5.10 -22.37 -8.86
C GLU A 154 -6.61 -22.34 -8.72
N ASP A 155 -7.15 -21.50 -7.85
CA ASP A 155 -8.61 -21.32 -7.65
C ASP A 155 -9.30 -20.91 -8.97
N TYR A 156 -8.69 -19.99 -9.74
CA TYR A 156 -9.25 -19.54 -11.01
C TYR A 156 -9.21 -20.59 -12.11
N LEU A 157 -8.09 -21.31 -12.24
CA LEU A 157 -7.90 -22.31 -13.28
C LEU A 157 -8.64 -23.61 -13.00
N GLY A 158 -8.76 -24.01 -11.74
CA GLY A 158 -9.37 -25.27 -11.34
C GLY A 158 -8.55 -26.49 -11.78
N ASP A 159 -9.18 -27.67 -11.75
CA ASP A 159 -8.50 -28.95 -11.98
C ASP A 159 -8.15 -29.22 -13.46
N ASP A 160 -8.72 -28.45 -14.39
CA ASP A 160 -8.52 -28.67 -15.83
C ASP A 160 -7.15 -28.22 -16.35
N VAL A 161 -6.47 -27.34 -15.60
CA VAL A 161 -5.17 -26.78 -15.96
C VAL A 161 -4.15 -27.12 -14.88
N LYS A 162 -3.06 -27.76 -15.27
CA LYS A 162 -1.99 -28.09 -14.33
C LYS A 162 -1.20 -26.85 -13.95
N VAL A 163 -1.20 -26.48 -12.68
CA VAL A 163 -0.33 -25.42 -12.15
C VAL A 163 0.94 -26.04 -11.59
N ARG A 164 2.09 -25.48 -11.96
CA ARG A 164 3.40 -25.83 -11.43
C ARG A 164 4.03 -24.62 -10.77
N TYR A 165 4.54 -24.75 -9.57
CA TYR A 165 5.15 -23.69 -8.81
C TYR A 165 6.64 -23.91 -8.59
N SER A 166 7.40 -22.83 -8.64
CA SER A 166 8.77 -22.76 -8.09
C SER A 166 9.02 -21.38 -7.50
N GLN A 167 9.70 -21.31 -6.36
CA GLN A 167 10.15 -20.05 -5.78
C GLN A 167 11.13 -19.29 -6.69
N GLY A 168 11.93 -20.00 -7.49
CA GLY A 168 12.82 -19.44 -8.51
C GLY A 168 14.08 -18.78 -7.96
N CYS A 169 13.95 -17.90 -6.98
CA CYS A 169 15.08 -17.20 -6.35
C CYS A 169 14.76 -16.78 -4.91
N HIS A 170 15.77 -16.39 -4.17
CA HIS A 170 15.61 -15.76 -2.86
C HIS A 170 15.38 -14.25 -2.99
N LEU A 171 14.73 -13.66 -1.97
CA LEU A 171 14.52 -12.20 -1.88
C LEU A 171 15.81 -11.44 -1.50
N TYR A 172 16.80 -12.13 -0.96
CA TYR A 172 18.03 -11.53 -0.43
C TYR A 172 19.25 -12.08 -1.17
N ALA A 173 20.13 -11.17 -1.60
CA ALA A 173 21.36 -11.51 -2.32
C ALA A 173 22.38 -12.26 -1.43
N ASP A 174 22.41 -11.93 -0.14
CA ASP A 174 23.41 -12.41 0.82
C ASP A 174 22.91 -13.55 1.70
N ASN A 175 22.10 -14.43 1.17
CA ASN A 175 21.67 -15.59 1.92
C ASN A 175 22.82 -16.60 2.00
N ILE A 176 23.50 -16.67 3.16
CA ILE A 176 24.64 -17.54 3.41
C ILE A 176 24.29 -19.03 3.24
N HIS A 177 23.02 -19.35 3.39
CA HIS A 177 22.50 -20.70 3.17
C HIS A 177 22.12 -20.99 1.72
N GLY A 178 22.22 -19.98 0.84
CA GLY A 178 21.59 -19.99 -0.46
C GLY A 178 22.41 -20.54 -1.62
N LEU A 179 23.67 -20.88 -1.47
CA LEU A 179 24.45 -21.39 -2.61
C LEU A 179 24.00 -22.78 -3.07
N ALA A 180 23.68 -23.68 -2.14
CA ALA A 180 23.09 -24.96 -2.46
C ALA A 180 21.61 -24.83 -2.88
N GLU A 181 20.86 -24.03 -2.16
CA GLU A 181 19.45 -23.75 -2.42
C GLU A 181 19.23 -23.03 -3.76
N SER A 182 20.15 -22.14 -4.19
CA SER A 182 20.06 -21.50 -5.51
C SER A 182 20.09 -22.50 -6.66
N ASN A 183 20.91 -23.55 -6.54
CA ASN A 183 20.99 -24.61 -7.54
C ASN A 183 19.72 -25.48 -7.56
N GLU A 184 19.14 -25.74 -6.38
CA GLU A 184 17.89 -26.46 -6.25
C GLU A 184 16.73 -25.67 -6.86
N LEU A 185 16.61 -24.39 -6.54
CA LEU A 185 15.59 -23.49 -7.11
C LEU A 185 15.70 -23.38 -8.64
N MET A 186 16.90 -23.31 -9.18
CA MET A 186 17.10 -23.30 -10.65
C MET A 186 16.71 -24.63 -11.29
N SER A 187 16.91 -25.74 -10.59
CA SER A 187 16.43 -27.07 -11.04
C SER A 187 14.91 -27.15 -11.04
N GLU A 188 14.26 -26.60 -10.01
CA GLU A 188 12.80 -26.51 -9.92
C GLU A 188 12.22 -25.63 -11.03
N VAL A 189 12.82 -24.47 -11.33
CA VAL A 189 12.39 -23.60 -12.43
C VAL A 189 12.44 -24.35 -13.77
N LYS A 190 13.52 -25.08 -14.05
CA LYS A 190 13.62 -25.94 -15.25
C LYS A 190 12.50 -26.95 -15.32
N GLY A 191 12.23 -27.65 -14.21
CA GLY A 191 11.14 -28.64 -14.15
C GLY A 191 9.74 -28.04 -14.27
N VAL A 192 9.57 -26.73 -14.00
CA VAL A 192 8.31 -26.02 -14.24
C VAL A 192 8.16 -25.63 -15.72
N CYS A 193 9.26 -25.32 -16.41
CA CYS A 193 9.27 -24.89 -17.81
C CYS A 193 9.20 -26.05 -18.80
N GLU A 194 9.55 -27.27 -18.41
CA GLU A 194 9.42 -28.51 -19.18
C GLU A 194 7.98 -29.08 -19.11
#